data_bc0ed75ab5423f2cc571a3705e094807
#
_entry.id   bc0ed75ab5423f2cc571a3705e094807
#
_cell.length_a   1.000
_cell.length_b   1.000
_cell.length_c   1.000
_cell.angle_alpha   90.00
_cell.angle_beta   90.00
_cell.angle_gamma   90.00
#
_symmetry.space_group_name_H-M   'P 1'
#
loop_
_entity.id
_entity.type
_entity.pdbx_description
1 polymer ?
#
loop_
_entity_poly.entity_id
_entity_poly.type
_entity_poly.pdbx_seq_one_letter_code
_entity_poly.pdbx_strand_id
1 'polypeptide(L)'
;MALLLGLMACQQEMPMVGLGVDDMYVVYRMKPLLLHPEYTGERYEWRDMPSDSLLSTDHDYVFCKVDTGTYYLSLSIIDTTNPVHQDITIVVREEEVAYSRYISKVYEYLPAPGQFVNVLPQYEEGNTAADMARKAQDCISGTNDGLISLGGFGGYVTFGFDHSVVNLLGQYDFKILGNSVYGTAAKKTDHGVGGSSEPGIVEVSFDKNQNGLPDDAWYELAGSAYHNAETKHHYRITYQRGDSIVWQDNTGGTGVIRKNSFHTQDYYPQWIASDTLSFTGTLLPPNAYDELGNGSYYLLYSFDWGYADNHPNDSTDLVSFDIDWAVDNEGQRVYLPCVDFIRVYTAENQVCGWLGETSTEIKRAEDLHIEE
;
A
#
# COMPACT_ATOMS: atom_id res chain seq x y z
N MET A 1 66.09 39.03 38.12
CA MET A 1 65.74 38.84 36.71
C MET A 1 65.09 37.49 36.60
N ALA A 2 63.74 37.47 36.64
CA ALA A 2 62.93 36.24 36.63
C ALA A 2 62.37 36.06 35.23
N LEU A 3 62.72 34.93 34.60
CA LEU A 3 62.25 34.54 33.27
C LEU A 3 60.87 33.91 33.43
N LEU A 4 59.81 34.56 32.89
CA LEU A 4 58.48 33.95 32.71
C LEU A 4 58.53 33.12 31.44
N LEU A 5 58.46 31.80 31.55
CA LEU A 5 58.15 30.90 30.44
C LEU A 5 56.63 30.85 30.27
N GLY A 6 56.13 31.46 29.19
CA GLY A 6 54.76 31.32 28.76
C GLY A 6 54.55 29.94 28.09
N LEU A 7 53.73 29.08 28.71
CA LEU A 7 53.21 27.90 28.09
C LEU A 7 52.12 28.30 27.11
N MET A 8 52.43 28.29 25.80
CA MET A 8 51.41 28.28 24.78
C MET A 8 50.80 26.90 24.70
N ALA A 9 49.61 26.74 25.24
CA ALA A 9 48.77 25.55 24.98
C ALA A 9 48.28 25.67 23.52
N CYS A 10 48.85 24.86 22.64
CA CYS A 10 48.23 24.56 21.35
C CYS A 10 46.92 23.85 21.64
N GLN A 11 45.81 24.51 21.54
CA GLN A 11 44.53 23.82 21.33
C GLN A 11 44.60 23.23 19.93
N GLN A 12 44.84 21.96 19.84
CA GLN A 12 44.68 21.19 18.65
C GLN A 12 43.15 21.07 18.46
N GLU A 13 42.61 21.88 17.54
CA GLU A 13 41.25 21.68 17.06
C GLU A 13 41.23 20.25 16.49
N MET A 14 40.47 19.36 17.14
CA MET A 14 40.22 18.02 16.58
C MET A 14 39.49 18.24 15.27
N PRO A 15 39.89 17.56 14.17
CA PRO A 15 39.16 17.64 12.93
C PRO A 15 37.72 17.20 13.22
N MET A 16 36.74 18.05 12.80
CA MET A 16 35.34 17.66 12.84
C MET A 16 35.20 16.41 11.95
N VAL A 17 34.85 15.30 12.54
CA VAL A 17 34.53 14.08 11.82
C VAL A 17 33.17 14.35 11.17
N GLY A 18 33.12 14.47 9.85
CA GLY A 18 31.87 14.52 9.12
C GLY A 18 31.13 13.21 9.31
N LEU A 19 29.86 13.25 9.71
CA LEU A 19 29.05 12.03 9.92
C LEU A 19 28.48 11.47 8.60
N GLY A 20 28.71 12.14 7.46
CA GLY A 20 28.15 11.78 6.15
C GLY A 20 26.73 12.31 5.92
N VAL A 21 26.22 13.12 6.86
CA VAL A 21 24.99 13.88 6.69
C VAL A 21 25.33 15.36 6.78
N ASP A 22 24.63 16.19 6.00
CA ASP A 22 24.83 17.65 6.04
C ASP A 22 24.08 18.26 7.24
N ASP A 23 24.53 19.43 7.68
CA ASP A 23 23.89 20.22 8.75
C ASP A 23 22.64 20.99 8.26
N MET A 24 22.41 21.05 6.93
CA MET A 24 21.25 21.70 6.37
C MET A 24 20.77 21.06 5.07
N TYR A 25 19.45 20.84 4.99
CA TYR A 25 18.76 20.36 3.80
C TYR A 25 17.60 21.29 3.42
N VAL A 26 17.29 21.35 2.13
CA VAL A 26 16.09 21.99 1.60
C VAL A 26 15.35 20.97 0.74
N VAL A 27 14.12 20.65 1.10
CA VAL A 27 13.29 19.66 0.42
C VAL A 27 11.89 20.20 0.15
N TYR A 28 11.16 19.60 -0.77
CA TYR A 28 9.74 19.89 -0.95
C TYR A 28 8.91 19.05 0.02
N ARG A 29 7.73 19.55 0.42
CA ARG A 29 6.77 18.77 1.19
C ARG A 29 6.40 17.48 0.42
N MET A 30 6.08 16.43 1.16
CA MET A 30 5.67 15.14 0.60
C MET A 30 6.71 14.51 -0.36
N LYS A 31 7.98 14.90 -0.20
CA LYS A 31 9.16 14.27 -0.82
C LYS A 31 10.07 13.72 0.27
N PRO A 32 10.35 12.42 0.26
CA PRO A 32 11.20 11.82 1.27
C PRO A 32 12.65 12.29 1.12
N LEU A 33 13.28 12.56 2.25
CA LEU A 33 14.71 12.78 2.39
C LEU A 33 15.29 11.60 3.17
N LEU A 34 16.12 10.80 2.52
CA LEU A 34 16.88 9.74 3.17
C LEU A 34 18.15 10.34 3.78
N LEU A 35 18.25 10.30 5.10
CA LEU A 35 19.45 10.64 5.86
C LEU A 35 20.23 9.36 6.14
N HIS A 36 21.41 9.23 5.52
CA HIS A 36 22.26 8.04 5.59
C HIS A 36 23.65 8.44 6.13
N PRO A 37 23.94 8.24 7.43
CA PRO A 37 25.24 8.53 8.00
C PRO A 37 26.32 7.59 7.45
N GLU A 38 27.44 8.12 7.02
CA GLU A 38 28.61 7.31 6.65
C GLU A 38 29.41 6.81 7.89
N TYR A 39 29.27 7.55 9.01
CA TYR A 39 29.93 7.16 10.27
C TYR A 39 29.19 6.00 10.93
N THR A 40 29.90 4.92 11.22
CA THR A 40 29.34 3.71 11.83
C THR A 40 29.54 3.68 13.33
N GLY A 41 28.48 3.33 14.07
CA GLY A 41 28.50 3.14 15.52
C GLY A 41 27.65 1.94 15.94
N GLU A 42 27.60 1.67 17.25
CA GLU A 42 26.82 0.54 17.80
C GLU A 42 25.33 0.87 17.90
N ARG A 43 24.97 2.15 18.05
CA ARG A 43 23.59 2.62 18.21
C ARG A 43 23.42 4.01 17.61
N TYR A 44 22.26 4.25 17.00
CA TYR A 44 21.84 5.52 16.43
C TYR A 44 20.62 6.03 17.21
N GLU A 45 20.54 7.37 17.40
CA GLU A 45 19.37 8.02 17.95
C GLU A 45 19.09 9.28 17.11
N TRP A 46 17.97 9.23 16.40
CA TRP A 46 17.42 10.40 15.69
C TRP A 46 16.36 11.03 16.58
N ARG A 47 16.48 12.32 16.85
CA ARG A 47 15.57 13.03 17.74
C ARG A 47 15.01 14.29 17.09
N ASP A 48 13.75 14.59 17.40
CA ASP A 48 13.15 15.89 17.11
C ASP A 48 13.65 16.95 18.10
N MET A 49 13.94 18.11 17.58
CA MET A 49 14.38 19.24 18.40
C MET A 49 13.40 20.42 18.23
N PRO A 50 12.93 21.09 19.28
CA PRO A 50 13.41 21.07 20.67
C PRO A 50 12.71 20.07 21.61
N SER A 51 11.80 19.22 21.11
CA SER A 51 11.03 18.33 21.98
C SER A 51 11.88 17.20 22.61
N ASP A 52 13.06 16.92 22.05
CA ASP A 52 13.96 15.82 22.39
C ASP A 52 13.28 14.43 22.29
N SER A 53 12.19 14.32 21.52
CA SER A 53 11.51 13.03 21.31
C SER A 53 12.30 12.14 20.35
N LEU A 54 12.45 10.87 20.72
CA LEU A 54 13.11 9.87 19.88
C LEU A 54 12.22 9.56 18.67
N LEU A 55 12.79 9.71 17.47
CA LEU A 55 12.12 9.46 16.19
C LEU A 55 12.47 8.06 15.64
N SER A 56 13.77 7.68 15.69
CA SER A 56 14.24 6.37 15.24
C SER A 56 15.54 5.98 15.93
N THR A 57 15.81 4.67 15.95
CA THR A 57 17.10 4.07 16.34
C THR A 57 17.78 3.36 15.18
N ASP A 58 17.21 3.43 14.00
CA ASP A 58 17.80 2.83 12.80
C ASP A 58 19.02 3.62 12.32
N HIS A 59 19.87 2.96 11.55
CA HIS A 59 21.03 3.60 10.92
C HIS A 59 20.57 4.75 10.02
N ASP A 60 19.61 4.45 9.14
CA ASP A 60 19.05 5.41 8.20
C ASP A 60 17.78 6.04 8.78
N TYR A 61 17.54 7.29 8.50
CA TYR A 61 16.29 7.96 8.84
C TYR A 61 15.65 8.59 7.61
N VAL A 62 14.37 8.31 7.39
CA VAL A 62 13.57 8.92 6.33
C VAL A 62 12.76 10.06 6.92
N PHE A 63 13.02 11.28 6.46
CA PHE A 63 12.24 12.47 6.80
C PHE A 63 11.25 12.78 5.68
N CYS A 64 9.96 12.88 6.01
CA CYS A 64 8.91 13.31 5.10
C CYS A 64 7.84 14.07 5.85
N LYS A 65 7.34 15.19 5.33
CA LYS A 65 6.35 16.06 5.98
C LYS A 65 5.34 16.61 4.99
N VAL A 66 4.08 16.76 5.43
CA VAL A 66 3.01 17.45 4.71
C VAL A 66 3.19 18.97 4.80
N ASP A 67 3.50 19.48 5.99
CA ASP A 67 3.56 20.92 6.24
C ASP A 67 4.91 21.51 5.85
N THR A 68 4.86 22.71 5.26
CA THR A 68 6.05 23.54 5.05
C THR A 68 6.56 24.13 6.36
N GLY A 69 7.87 24.35 6.46
CA GLY A 69 8.44 24.93 7.68
C GLY A 69 9.92 24.59 7.84
N THR A 70 10.45 24.92 9.01
CA THR A 70 11.82 24.54 9.39
C THR A 70 11.77 23.55 10.54
N TYR A 71 12.38 22.41 10.33
CA TYR A 71 12.46 21.30 11.27
C TYR A 71 13.90 21.13 11.74
N TYR A 72 14.05 20.76 12.98
CA TYR A 72 15.35 20.55 13.60
C TYR A 72 15.44 19.13 14.12
N LEU A 73 16.46 18.44 13.69
CA LEU A 73 16.76 17.07 14.13
C LEU A 73 18.12 17.05 14.81
N SER A 74 18.34 16.06 15.64
CA SER A 74 19.67 15.70 16.10
C SER A 74 19.94 14.23 15.83
N LEU A 75 21.16 13.92 15.37
CA LEU A 75 21.69 12.59 15.24
C LEU A 75 22.75 12.38 16.33
N SER A 76 22.57 11.35 17.15
CA SER A 76 23.61 10.85 18.05
C SER A 76 24.02 9.45 17.62
N ILE A 77 25.31 9.26 17.33
CA ILE A 77 25.90 7.95 17.03
C ILE A 77 26.74 7.56 18.23
N ILE A 78 26.38 6.47 18.87
CA ILE A 78 26.96 6.01 20.12
C ILE A 78 27.89 4.84 19.81
N ASP A 79 29.14 5.02 20.17
CA ASP A 79 30.21 4.02 20.15
C ASP A 79 30.76 3.85 21.59
N THR A 80 31.47 2.74 21.85
CA THR A 80 32.04 2.42 23.17
C THR A 80 33.00 3.48 23.71
N THR A 81 33.57 4.34 22.86
CA THR A 81 34.64 5.28 23.25
C THR A 81 34.19 6.73 23.29
N ASN A 82 33.47 7.24 22.30
CA ASN A 82 33.01 8.64 22.25
C ASN A 82 31.72 8.74 21.43
N PRO A 83 30.58 9.17 22.01
CA PRO A 83 29.42 9.52 21.22
C PRO A 83 29.72 10.73 20.34
N VAL A 84 29.33 10.66 19.08
CA VAL A 84 29.35 11.79 18.15
C VAL A 84 27.95 12.31 17.95
N HIS A 85 27.83 13.60 17.72
CA HIS A 85 26.54 14.28 17.64
C HIS A 85 26.56 15.30 16.52
N GLN A 86 25.41 15.43 15.82
CA GLN A 86 25.22 16.45 14.79
C GLN A 86 23.78 16.96 14.81
N ASP A 87 23.63 18.28 14.79
CA ASP A 87 22.37 18.94 14.59
C ASP A 87 22.12 19.12 13.09
N ILE A 88 20.86 18.90 12.67
CA ILE A 88 20.44 18.95 11.28
C ILE A 88 19.24 19.89 11.17
N THR A 89 19.30 20.83 10.25
CA THR A 89 18.20 21.73 9.92
C THR A 89 17.59 21.32 8.59
N ILE A 90 16.28 21.11 8.54
CA ILE A 90 15.57 20.77 7.30
C ILE A 90 14.52 21.84 7.02
N VAL A 91 14.65 22.51 5.87
CA VAL A 91 13.67 23.48 5.38
C VAL A 91 12.76 22.80 4.37
N VAL A 92 11.50 22.63 4.74
CA VAL A 92 10.46 22.09 3.86
C VAL A 92 9.77 23.23 3.14
N ARG A 93 9.71 23.19 1.82
CA ARG A 93 9.10 24.20 0.95
C ARG A 93 7.88 23.60 0.23
N GLU A 94 7.01 24.48 -0.24
CA GLU A 94 5.97 24.11 -1.18
C GLU A 94 6.59 23.60 -2.50
N GLU A 95 5.91 22.68 -3.14
CA GLU A 95 6.24 22.18 -4.46
C GLU A 95 6.10 23.25 -5.55
N GLU A 96 6.87 23.15 -6.62
CA GLU A 96 6.79 24.08 -7.76
C GLU A 96 5.52 23.92 -8.59
N VAL A 97 4.98 22.68 -8.63
CA VAL A 97 3.72 22.31 -9.32
C VAL A 97 2.84 21.63 -8.30
N ALA A 98 1.64 22.17 -8.09
CA ALA A 98 0.69 21.61 -7.12
C ALA A 98 0.45 20.13 -7.31
N TYR A 99 0.53 19.36 -6.23
CA TYR A 99 0.24 17.93 -6.24
C TYR A 99 -1.23 17.66 -6.47
N SER A 100 -1.50 16.54 -7.14
CA SER A 100 -2.84 16.02 -7.32
C SER A 100 -3.16 15.03 -6.20
N ARG A 101 -4.30 15.19 -5.55
CA ARG A 101 -4.78 14.20 -4.57
C ARG A 101 -5.12 12.83 -5.16
N TYR A 102 -5.20 12.71 -6.48
CA TYR A 102 -5.65 11.52 -7.19
C TYR A 102 -4.49 10.67 -7.68
N ILE A 103 -4.77 9.40 -7.98
CA ILE A 103 -3.82 8.50 -8.65
C ILE A 103 -3.23 9.22 -9.87
N SER A 104 -1.90 9.25 -9.98
CA SER A 104 -1.18 9.80 -11.13
C SER A 104 -0.71 8.72 -12.09
N LYS A 105 -0.40 7.52 -11.59
CA LYS A 105 0.20 6.45 -12.39
C LYS A 105 -0.24 5.07 -11.91
N VAL A 106 -0.51 4.17 -12.86
CA VAL A 106 -0.58 2.71 -12.66
C VAL A 106 0.72 2.09 -13.16
N TYR A 107 1.40 1.39 -12.28
CA TYR A 107 2.68 0.72 -12.56
C TYR A 107 2.47 -0.69 -13.09
N GLU A 108 1.52 -1.42 -12.49
CA GLU A 108 1.20 -2.80 -12.84
C GLU A 108 -0.31 -3.03 -12.76
N TYR A 109 -0.83 -3.82 -13.69
CA TYR A 109 -2.18 -4.34 -13.67
C TYR A 109 -2.14 -5.80 -14.11
N LEU A 110 -2.31 -6.71 -13.16
CA LEU A 110 -2.32 -8.15 -13.37
C LEU A 110 -3.52 -8.78 -12.65
N PRO A 111 -4.72 -8.75 -13.26
CA PRO A 111 -5.88 -9.40 -12.67
C PRO A 111 -5.72 -10.92 -12.72
N ALA A 112 -6.27 -11.61 -11.71
CA ALA A 112 -6.49 -13.06 -11.77
C ALA A 112 -7.67 -13.38 -12.71
N PRO A 113 -7.83 -14.63 -13.15
CA PRO A 113 -8.97 -14.99 -13.97
C PRO A 113 -10.31 -14.67 -13.31
N GLY A 114 -11.19 -13.98 -14.04
CA GLY A 114 -12.47 -13.52 -13.54
C GLY A 114 -13.41 -13.01 -14.63
N GLN A 115 -14.70 -12.85 -14.28
CA GLN A 115 -15.75 -12.56 -15.26
C GLN A 115 -15.61 -11.15 -15.91
N PHE A 116 -14.89 -10.22 -15.30
CA PHE A 116 -14.78 -8.85 -15.81
C PHE A 116 -13.37 -8.46 -16.28
N VAL A 117 -12.36 -9.34 -16.16
CA VAL A 117 -10.96 -8.97 -16.39
C VAL A 117 -10.61 -8.55 -17.82
N ASN A 118 -11.38 -8.97 -18.81
CA ASN A 118 -11.23 -8.56 -20.21
C ASN A 118 -12.21 -7.45 -20.63
N VAL A 119 -13.01 -6.94 -19.70
CA VAL A 119 -14.06 -5.95 -19.92
C VAL A 119 -13.81 -4.67 -19.11
N LEU A 120 -13.20 -4.79 -17.93
CA LEU A 120 -12.93 -3.70 -17.00
C LEU A 120 -11.43 -3.70 -16.60
N PRO A 121 -10.56 -3.03 -17.40
CA PRO A 121 -10.82 -2.30 -18.65
C PRO A 121 -10.94 -3.22 -19.87
N GLN A 122 -11.57 -2.71 -20.93
CA GLN A 122 -11.81 -3.49 -22.16
C GLN A 122 -10.49 -3.90 -22.84
N TYR A 123 -10.26 -5.21 -22.97
CA TYR A 123 -9.20 -5.75 -23.79
C TYR A 123 -9.52 -5.61 -25.28
N GLU A 124 -8.53 -5.32 -26.09
CA GLU A 124 -8.56 -5.36 -27.55
C GLU A 124 -7.43 -6.24 -28.06
N GLU A 125 -7.69 -6.96 -29.16
CA GLU A 125 -6.71 -7.87 -29.74
C GLU A 125 -5.38 -7.16 -30.02
N GLY A 126 -4.28 -7.74 -29.50
CA GLY A 126 -2.94 -7.19 -29.61
C GLY A 126 -2.52 -6.28 -28.44
N ASN A 127 -3.40 -5.98 -27.48
CA ASN A 127 -2.99 -5.27 -26.29
C ASN A 127 -1.95 -6.10 -25.49
N THR A 128 -0.90 -5.43 -25.05
CA THR A 128 0.14 -5.96 -24.15
C THR A 128 -0.21 -5.69 -22.69
N ALA A 129 0.56 -6.25 -21.75
CA ALA A 129 0.44 -5.92 -20.32
C ALA A 129 0.60 -4.41 -20.06
N ALA A 130 1.53 -3.76 -20.77
CA ALA A 130 1.72 -2.30 -20.64
C ALA A 130 0.52 -1.51 -21.18
N ASP A 131 -0.11 -1.97 -22.27
CA ASP A 131 -1.33 -1.34 -22.78
C ASP A 131 -2.49 -1.49 -21.80
N MET A 132 -2.62 -2.65 -21.14
CA MET A 132 -3.67 -2.88 -20.15
C MET A 132 -3.43 -2.08 -18.86
N ALA A 133 -2.17 -1.95 -18.41
CA ALA A 133 -1.84 -1.06 -17.28
C ALA A 133 -2.16 0.40 -17.62
N ARG A 134 -1.88 0.86 -18.86
CA ARG A 134 -2.28 2.21 -19.30
C ARG A 134 -3.79 2.38 -19.36
N LYS A 135 -4.54 1.39 -19.87
CA LYS A 135 -6.01 1.42 -19.88
C LYS A 135 -6.58 1.43 -18.44
N ALA A 136 -5.97 0.69 -17.51
CA ALA A 136 -6.33 0.76 -16.10
C ALA A 136 -6.08 2.18 -15.54
N GLN A 137 -4.92 2.78 -15.85
CA GLN A 137 -4.63 4.17 -15.49
C GLN A 137 -5.67 5.14 -16.06
N ASP A 138 -6.03 5.01 -17.34
CA ASP A 138 -7.05 5.85 -18.00
C ASP A 138 -8.42 5.72 -17.33
N CYS A 139 -8.72 4.59 -16.66
CA CYS A 139 -9.96 4.40 -15.90
C CYS A 139 -9.93 5.08 -14.53
N ILE A 140 -8.84 4.91 -13.74
CA ILE A 140 -8.84 5.20 -12.31
C ILE A 140 -7.99 6.41 -11.89
N SER A 141 -7.21 7.01 -12.80
CA SER A 141 -6.37 8.18 -12.48
C SER A 141 -7.12 9.50 -12.55
N GLY A 142 -6.61 10.51 -11.83
CA GLY A 142 -7.19 11.84 -11.80
C GLY A 142 -8.65 11.81 -11.32
N THR A 143 -9.49 12.60 -11.99
CA THR A 143 -10.94 12.66 -11.70
C THR A 143 -11.76 11.68 -12.54
N ASN A 144 -11.14 10.72 -13.22
CA ASN A 144 -11.83 9.73 -14.04
C ASN A 144 -12.79 8.89 -13.19
N ASP A 145 -13.89 8.46 -13.81
CA ASP A 145 -14.98 7.73 -13.15
C ASP A 145 -15.13 6.32 -13.72
N GLY A 146 -14.02 5.75 -14.19
CA GLY A 146 -13.97 4.38 -14.68
C GLY A 146 -13.92 3.36 -13.54
N LEU A 147 -13.91 2.10 -13.93
CA LEU A 147 -13.82 0.95 -13.02
C LEU A 147 -12.88 -0.09 -13.62
N ILE A 148 -12.06 -0.71 -12.78
CA ILE A 148 -11.24 -1.86 -13.17
C ILE A 148 -11.56 -3.04 -12.26
N SER A 149 -11.53 -4.26 -12.81
CA SER A 149 -11.73 -5.49 -12.05
C SER A 149 -10.40 -6.22 -11.85
N LEU A 150 -10.14 -6.67 -10.64
CA LEU A 150 -8.93 -7.43 -10.30
C LEU A 150 -9.12 -8.94 -10.49
N GLY A 151 -10.33 -9.39 -10.79
CA GLY A 151 -10.66 -10.82 -10.94
C GLY A 151 -10.58 -11.58 -9.60
N GLY A 152 -10.36 -12.89 -9.67
CA GLY A 152 -10.31 -13.76 -8.50
C GLY A 152 -9.11 -13.45 -7.57
N PHE A 153 -8.93 -14.29 -6.54
CA PHE A 153 -7.91 -14.12 -5.51
C PHE A 153 -6.53 -13.81 -6.07
N GLY A 154 -5.94 -12.77 -5.51
CA GLY A 154 -4.56 -12.35 -5.76
C GLY A 154 -4.35 -11.49 -7.00
N GLY A 155 -5.36 -11.37 -7.90
CA GLY A 155 -5.28 -10.40 -9.00
C GLY A 155 -5.17 -8.99 -8.46
N TYR A 156 -4.29 -8.15 -9.05
CA TYR A 156 -3.91 -6.88 -8.43
C TYR A 156 -3.72 -5.72 -9.40
N VAL A 157 -3.74 -4.53 -8.83
CA VAL A 157 -3.26 -3.28 -9.42
C VAL A 157 -2.25 -2.62 -8.49
N THR A 158 -1.16 -2.07 -9.04
CA THR A 158 -0.18 -1.24 -8.33
C THR A 158 -0.22 0.17 -8.90
N PHE A 159 -0.42 1.16 -8.03
CA PHE A 159 -0.50 2.57 -8.43
C PHE A 159 0.24 3.48 -7.44
N GLY A 160 0.39 4.75 -7.81
CA GLY A 160 0.97 5.79 -6.96
C GLY A 160 0.46 7.17 -7.35
N PHE A 161 0.83 8.15 -6.52
CA PHE A 161 0.52 9.57 -6.69
C PHE A 161 1.72 10.28 -7.35
N ASP A 162 1.62 11.59 -7.56
CA ASP A 162 2.74 12.41 -8.05
C ASP A 162 3.66 12.90 -6.91
N HIS A 163 3.38 12.44 -5.70
CA HIS A 163 4.08 12.68 -4.45
C HIS A 163 4.01 11.44 -3.56
N SER A 164 4.75 11.43 -2.45
CA SER A 164 4.64 10.36 -1.45
C SER A 164 3.49 10.66 -0.48
N VAL A 165 2.65 9.67 -0.20
CA VAL A 165 1.61 9.76 0.83
C VAL A 165 2.29 9.70 2.20
N VAL A 166 2.17 10.76 2.97
CA VAL A 166 2.82 10.89 4.29
C VAL A 166 1.98 10.17 5.34
N ASN A 167 2.63 9.42 6.21
CA ASN A 167 1.97 8.83 7.39
C ASN A 167 1.81 9.90 8.48
N LEU A 168 0.57 10.27 8.78
CA LEU A 168 0.23 11.16 9.89
C LEU A 168 -0.37 10.37 11.05
N LEU A 169 0.42 10.20 12.09
CA LEU A 169 0.10 9.37 13.26
C LEU A 169 -1.35 9.53 13.75
N GLY A 170 -2.12 8.43 13.70
CA GLY A 170 -3.50 8.37 14.17
C GLY A 170 -4.51 9.09 13.28
N GLN A 171 -4.19 9.30 12.02
CA GLN A 171 -5.09 9.81 10.98
C GLN A 171 -5.17 8.81 9.84
N TYR A 172 -6.22 8.92 9.04
CA TYR A 172 -6.24 8.23 7.76
C TYR A 172 -5.42 9.01 6.74
N ASP A 173 -4.60 8.33 5.96
CA ASP A 173 -3.67 8.96 5.02
C ASP A 173 -4.20 8.98 3.59
N PHE A 174 -4.93 7.95 3.18
CA PHE A 174 -5.56 7.87 1.87
C PHE A 174 -6.86 7.08 1.90
N LYS A 175 -7.64 7.15 0.83
CA LYS A 175 -8.83 6.32 0.64
C LYS A 175 -8.85 5.64 -0.71
N ILE A 176 -9.54 4.49 -0.79
CA ILE A 176 -9.75 3.73 -2.03
C ILE A 176 -11.23 3.51 -2.22
N LEU A 177 -11.73 3.87 -3.40
CA LEU A 177 -13.13 3.73 -3.80
C LEU A 177 -13.29 2.53 -4.74
N GLY A 178 -14.32 1.74 -4.50
CA GLY A 178 -14.71 0.60 -5.32
C GLY A 178 -16.15 0.73 -5.86
N ASN A 179 -16.88 -0.39 -5.93
CA ASN A 179 -18.28 -0.41 -6.35
C ASN A 179 -19.21 -1.07 -5.30
N SER A 180 -18.70 -1.41 -4.12
CA SER A 180 -19.49 -2.02 -3.04
C SER A 180 -20.71 -1.18 -2.67
N VAL A 181 -21.84 -1.86 -2.43
CA VAL A 181 -23.08 -1.25 -1.95
C VAL A 181 -23.73 -2.13 -0.88
N TYR A 182 -24.41 -1.51 0.08
CA TYR A 182 -25.25 -2.27 1.00
C TYR A 182 -26.57 -2.67 0.35
N GLY A 183 -27.07 -3.85 0.69
CA GLY A 183 -28.40 -4.28 0.28
C GLY A 183 -29.49 -3.38 0.89
N THR A 184 -30.60 -3.15 0.17
CA THR A 184 -31.68 -2.23 0.59
C THR A 184 -32.35 -2.61 1.92
N ALA A 185 -32.26 -3.88 2.33
CA ALA A 185 -32.75 -4.38 3.61
C ALA A 185 -31.62 -4.77 4.57
N ALA A 186 -30.36 -4.40 4.22
CA ALA A 186 -29.20 -4.80 4.98
C ALA A 186 -29.23 -4.26 6.39
N LYS A 187 -29.01 -5.15 7.35
CA LYS A 187 -28.80 -4.84 8.76
C LYS A 187 -27.43 -5.36 9.14
N LYS A 188 -26.78 -4.68 10.07
CA LYS A 188 -25.56 -5.23 10.67
C LYS A 188 -25.95 -6.53 11.42
N THR A 189 -25.28 -7.61 11.06
CA THR A 189 -25.38 -8.93 11.70
C THR A 189 -24.06 -9.25 12.38
N ASP A 190 -23.92 -10.44 12.94
CA ASP A 190 -22.64 -10.95 13.45
C ASP A 190 -21.62 -11.18 12.30
N HIS A 191 -22.07 -11.17 11.03
CA HIS A 191 -21.26 -11.31 9.83
C HIS A 191 -20.87 -9.96 9.20
N GLY A 192 -21.37 -8.83 9.70
CA GLY A 192 -21.21 -7.51 9.11
C GLY A 192 -22.50 -6.95 8.50
N VAL A 193 -22.39 -6.09 7.49
CA VAL A 193 -23.51 -5.53 6.74
C VAL A 193 -23.58 -6.21 5.37
N GLY A 194 -24.70 -6.85 5.07
CA GLY A 194 -24.88 -7.58 3.81
C GLY A 194 -25.08 -6.64 2.62
N GLY A 195 -24.48 -7.02 1.49
CA GLY A 195 -24.54 -6.26 0.25
C GLY A 195 -23.73 -6.94 -0.87
N SER A 196 -22.86 -6.17 -1.50
CA SER A 196 -21.90 -6.63 -2.51
C SER A 196 -20.46 -6.31 -2.07
N SER A 197 -20.08 -6.70 -0.86
CA SER A 197 -18.71 -6.51 -0.38
C SER A 197 -17.76 -7.51 -1.03
N GLU A 198 -16.77 -7.02 -1.79
CA GLU A 198 -15.76 -7.81 -2.50
C GLU A 198 -14.35 -7.37 -2.08
N PRO A 199 -13.95 -7.68 -0.83
CA PRO A 199 -12.82 -7.06 -0.17
C PRO A 199 -11.49 -7.30 -0.86
N GLY A 200 -10.70 -6.23 -0.97
CA GLY A 200 -9.31 -6.26 -1.43
C GLY A 200 -8.34 -5.95 -0.31
N ILE A 201 -7.28 -6.74 -0.19
CA ILE A 201 -6.13 -6.41 0.66
C ILE A 201 -5.40 -5.22 0.06
N VAL A 202 -4.93 -4.34 0.93
CA VAL A 202 -4.09 -3.20 0.58
C VAL A 202 -2.69 -3.41 1.10
N GLU A 203 -1.70 -3.32 0.21
CA GLU A 203 -0.28 -3.31 0.53
C GLU A 203 0.32 -1.96 0.16
N VAL A 204 1.32 -1.53 0.89
CA VAL A 204 2.06 -0.29 0.65
C VAL A 204 3.56 -0.55 0.54
N SER A 205 4.26 0.29 -0.22
CA SER A 205 5.70 0.23 -0.36
C SER A 205 6.31 1.64 -0.39
N PHE A 206 7.46 1.78 0.23
CA PHE A 206 8.28 2.97 0.17
C PHE A 206 9.43 2.76 -0.82
N ASP A 207 9.64 3.70 -1.75
CA ASP A 207 10.75 3.69 -2.73
C ASP A 207 12.07 4.01 -2.03
N LYS A 208 12.65 3.00 -1.38
CA LYS A 208 13.86 3.16 -0.58
C LYS A 208 15.07 3.48 -1.44
N ASN A 209 15.14 2.90 -2.64
CA ASN A 209 16.26 3.07 -3.56
C ASN A 209 16.09 4.29 -4.50
N GLN A 210 14.93 4.99 -4.44
CA GLN A 210 14.58 6.20 -5.18
C GLN A 210 14.67 6.03 -6.71
N ASN A 211 14.33 4.83 -7.21
CA ASN A 211 14.36 4.54 -8.64
C ASN A 211 13.00 4.77 -9.35
N GLY A 212 11.94 5.08 -8.59
CA GLY A 212 10.58 5.31 -9.09
C GLY A 212 9.87 4.04 -9.53
N LEU A 213 10.30 2.86 -9.05
CA LEU A 213 9.74 1.55 -9.39
C LEU A 213 9.26 0.83 -8.12
N PRO A 214 8.16 0.05 -8.20
CA PRO A 214 7.60 -0.68 -7.06
C PRO A 214 8.35 -2.00 -6.81
N ASP A 215 9.67 -1.95 -6.67
CA ASP A 215 10.57 -3.11 -6.53
C ASP A 215 11.19 -3.25 -5.12
N ASP A 216 10.82 -2.39 -4.20
CA ASP A 216 11.17 -2.45 -2.78
C ASP A 216 10.21 -3.35 -1.97
N ALA A 217 10.40 -3.39 -0.65
CA ALA A 217 9.60 -4.22 0.25
C ALA A 217 8.14 -3.75 0.32
N TRP A 218 7.22 -4.72 0.32
CA TRP A 218 5.78 -4.51 0.48
C TRP A 218 5.34 -4.85 1.91
N TYR A 219 4.39 -4.08 2.42
CA TYR A 219 3.80 -4.22 3.75
C TYR A 219 2.29 -4.23 3.63
N GLU A 220 1.65 -5.25 4.21
CA GLU A 220 0.18 -5.33 4.25
C GLU A 220 -0.36 -4.34 5.29
N LEU A 221 -1.43 -3.62 4.96
CA LEU A 221 -2.20 -2.87 5.94
C LEU A 221 -3.17 -3.83 6.63
N ALA A 222 -2.85 -4.22 7.86
CA ALA A 222 -3.60 -5.22 8.62
C ALA A 222 -5.01 -4.71 8.95
N GLY A 223 -6.01 -5.20 8.22
CA GLY A 223 -7.42 -4.88 8.45
C GLY A 223 -8.05 -5.69 9.59
N SER A 224 -9.34 -5.48 9.83
CA SER A 224 -10.09 -6.03 10.97
C SER A 224 -10.09 -7.56 11.08
N ALA A 225 -9.96 -8.27 9.97
CA ALA A 225 -9.90 -9.74 9.94
C ALA A 225 -8.47 -10.30 9.87
N TYR A 226 -7.43 -9.46 9.93
CA TYR A 226 -6.04 -9.91 9.83
C TYR A 226 -5.70 -11.02 10.83
N HIS A 227 -6.16 -10.91 12.08
CA HIS A 227 -5.94 -11.90 13.15
C HIS A 227 -7.06 -12.92 13.30
N ASN A 228 -8.02 -12.98 12.36
CA ASN A 228 -9.07 -13.99 12.39
C ASN A 228 -8.48 -15.39 12.19
N ALA A 229 -8.95 -16.37 12.96
CA ALA A 229 -8.43 -17.75 12.90
C ALA A 229 -8.61 -18.45 11.53
N GLU A 230 -9.53 -17.97 10.71
CA GLU A 230 -9.80 -18.51 9.36
C GLU A 230 -9.00 -17.77 8.27
N THR A 231 -8.38 -16.61 8.59
CA THR A 231 -7.50 -15.88 7.67
C THR A 231 -6.24 -16.71 7.43
N LYS A 232 -5.85 -16.84 6.17
CA LYS A 232 -4.68 -17.62 5.77
C LYS A 232 -3.60 -16.70 5.18
N HIS A 233 -2.58 -16.42 5.97
CA HIS A 233 -1.40 -15.72 5.48
C HIS A 233 -0.55 -16.63 4.57
N HIS A 234 0.17 -16.05 3.63
CA HIS A 234 0.99 -16.78 2.65
C HIS A 234 0.20 -17.84 1.85
N TYR A 235 -1.10 -17.60 1.69
CA TYR A 235 -1.93 -18.44 0.81
C TYR A 235 -1.49 -18.25 -0.63
N ARG A 236 -1.29 -19.36 -1.34
CA ARG A 236 -0.90 -19.34 -2.75
C ARG A 236 -1.86 -20.16 -3.59
N ILE A 237 -2.34 -19.56 -4.67
CA ILE A 237 -3.19 -20.19 -5.67
C ILE A 237 -2.50 -20.18 -7.03
N THR A 238 -2.78 -21.20 -7.84
CA THR A 238 -2.35 -21.27 -9.24
C THR A 238 -3.57 -21.57 -10.10
N TYR A 239 -3.83 -20.70 -11.06
CA TYR A 239 -4.88 -20.83 -12.05
C TYR A 239 -4.31 -21.39 -13.34
N GLN A 240 -5.07 -22.30 -13.98
CA GLN A 240 -4.73 -22.90 -15.26
C GLN A 240 -5.71 -22.43 -16.33
N ARG A 241 -5.19 -21.90 -17.44
CA ARG A 241 -5.98 -21.49 -18.63
C ARG A 241 -6.76 -22.67 -19.20
N GLY A 242 -8.02 -22.43 -19.59
CA GLY A 242 -8.89 -23.41 -20.23
C GLY A 242 -10.29 -22.82 -20.46
N ASP A 243 -11.19 -23.60 -21.07
CA ASP A 243 -12.61 -23.21 -21.21
C ASP A 243 -13.28 -23.00 -19.86
N SER A 244 -12.82 -23.73 -18.85
CA SER A 244 -13.06 -23.51 -17.43
C SER A 244 -11.71 -23.29 -16.78
N ILE A 245 -11.61 -22.30 -15.89
CA ILE A 245 -10.37 -22.01 -15.18
C ILE A 245 -10.26 -22.96 -13.99
N VAL A 246 -9.36 -23.91 -14.07
CA VAL A 246 -9.05 -24.81 -12.94
C VAL A 246 -8.02 -24.11 -12.05
N TRP A 247 -8.17 -24.20 -10.75
CA TRP A 247 -7.20 -23.71 -9.79
C TRP A 247 -6.83 -24.77 -8.74
N GLN A 248 -5.65 -24.63 -8.20
CA GLN A 248 -5.14 -25.37 -7.04
C GLN A 248 -4.41 -24.45 -6.09
N ASP A 249 -4.43 -24.76 -4.80
CA ASP A 249 -3.77 -23.95 -3.77
C ASP A 249 -2.72 -24.73 -2.97
N ASN A 250 -1.95 -24.01 -2.14
CA ASN A 250 -0.91 -24.59 -1.29
C ASN A 250 -1.47 -25.31 -0.05
N THR A 251 -2.78 -25.28 0.19
CA THR A 251 -3.44 -26.04 1.27
C THR A 251 -4.03 -27.38 0.79
N GLY A 252 -3.88 -27.67 -0.51
CA GLY A 252 -4.43 -28.89 -1.15
C GLY A 252 -5.86 -28.69 -1.69
N GLY A 253 -6.38 -27.47 -1.66
CA GLY A 253 -7.66 -27.10 -2.27
C GLY A 253 -7.56 -27.07 -3.79
N THR A 254 -8.67 -27.42 -4.45
CA THR A 254 -8.84 -27.31 -5.91
C THR A 254 -10.25 -26.85 -6.23
N GLY A 255 -10.41 -26.15 -7.35
CA GLY A 255 -11.71 -25.73 -7.81
C GLY A 255 -11.72 -25.31 -9.27
N VAL A 256 -12.87 -24.82 -9.70
CA VAL A 256 -13.10 -24.42 -11.09
C VAL A 256 -13.93 -23.15 -11.12
N ILE A 257 -13.44 -22.12 -11.80
CA ILE A 257 -14.21 -20.95 -12.20
C ILE A 257 -14.84 -21.24 -13.56
N ARG A 258 -16.15 -21.13 -13.65
CA ARG A 258 -16.92 -21.39 -14.87
C ARG A 258 -17.56 -20.10 -15.37
N LYS A 259 -17.61 -19.95 -16.68
CA LYS A 259 -18.40 -18.88 -17.32
C LYS A 259 -19.86 -19.07 -16.93
N ASN A 260 -20.50 -18.00 -16.52
CA ASN A 260 -21.94 -18.00 -16.25
C ASN A 260 -22.74 -17.59 -17.51
N SER A 261 -24.07 -17.67 -17.47
CA SER A 261 -24.93 -17.38 -18.63
C SER A 261 -25.01 -15.88 -18.96
N PHE A 262 -24.60 -14.99 -18.04
CA PHE A 262 -24.65 -13.56 -18.21
C PHE A 262 -23.31 -13.00 -18.71
N HIS A 263 -22.20 -13.67 -18.40
CA HIS A 263 -20.85 -13.30 -18.75
C HIS A 263 -20.17 -14.48 -19.45
N THR A 264 -20.25 -14.50 -20.79
CA THR A 264 -19.78 -15.62 -21.63
C THR A 264 -18.40 -15.40 -22.26
N GLN A 265 -17.81 -14.21 -22.08
CA GLN A 265 -16.47 -13.86 -22.56
C GLN A 265 -15.38 -14.72 -21.86
N ASP A 266 -14.16 -14.60 -22.33
CA ASP A 266 -13.05 -15.26 -21.66
C ASP A 266 -12.76 -14.66 -20.29
N TYR A 267 -12.52 -15.53 -19.31
CA TYR A 267 -12.20 -15.15 -17.93
C TYR A 267 -10.70 -15.10 -17.65
N TYR A 268 -9.88 -15.70 -18.49
CA TYR A 268 -8.45 -15.61 -18.38
C TYR A 268 -7.95 -14.33 -19.07
N PRO A 269 -7.05 -13.52 -18.44
CA PRO A 269 -6.53 -12.30 -19.06
C PRO A 269 -5.89 -12.58 -20.43
N GLN A 270 -6.42 -12.00 -21.51
CA GLN A 270 -6.07 -12.39 -22.88
C GLN A 270 -4.69 -11.89 -23.32
N TRP A 271 -4.14 -10.89 -22.67
CA TRP A 271 -2.78 -10.36 -22.94
C TRP A 271 -1.66 -11.17 -22.25
N ILE A 272 -2.01 -12.13 -21.42
CA ILE A 272 -1.03 -12.97 -20.72
C ILE A 272 -0.71 -14.18 -21.58
N ALA A 273 0.55 -14.39 -21.93
CA ALA A 273 0.96 -15.51 -22.77
C ALA A 273 1.05 -16.86 -22.00
N SER A 274 1.33 -16.79 -20.70
CA SER A 274 1.42 -18.01 -19.86
C SER A 274 0.08 -18.71 -19.73
N ASP A 275 0.07 -20.03 -19.74
CA ASP A 275 -1.12 -20.84 -19.46
C ASP A 275 -1.39 -20.99 -17.97
N THR A 276 -0.49 -20.52 -17.12
CA THR A 276 -0.64 -20.51 -15.66
C THR A 276 -0.41 -19.14 -15.09
N LEU A 277 -1.20 -18.75 -14.08
CA LEU A 277 -0.99 -17.60 -13.23
C LEU A 277 -0.98 -18.04 -11.78
N SER A 278 0.00 -17.57 -11.01
CA SER A 278 0.10 -17.87 -9.57
C SER A 278 0.15 -16.57 -8.78
N PHE A 279 -0.58 -16.51 -7.69
CA PHE A 279 -0.63 -15.38 -6.77
C PHE A 279 -0.40 -15.86 -5.34
N THR A 280 0.19 -15.00 -4.53
CA THR A 280 0.42 -15.25 -3.10
C THR A 280 0.01 -14.01 -2.32
N GLY A 281 -0.66 -14.21 -1.17
CA GLY A 281 -1.10 -13.11 -0.30
C GLY A 281 -1.86 -13.63 0.91
N THR A 282 -2.60 -12.76 1.56
CA THR A 282 -3.52 -13.08 2.64
C THR A 282 -4.90 -13.38 2.09
N LEU A 283 -5.43 -14.58 2.36
CA LEU A 283 -6.79 -14.98 2.02
C LEU A 283 -7.69 -14.74 3.23
N LEU A 284 -8.71 -13.91 3.05
CA LEU A 284 -9.72 -13.64 4.06
C LEU A 284 -10.71 -14.82 4.20
N PRO A 285 -11.45 -14.92 5.34
CA PRO A 285 -12.57 -15.82 5.48
C PRO A 285 -13.65 -15.54 4.44
N PRO A 286 -14.38 -16.56 3.92
CA PRO A 286 -15.49 -16.33 3.01
C PRO A 286 -16.55 -15.41 3.63
N ASN A 287 -17.00 -14.42 2.89
CA ASN A 287 -18.00 -13.44 3.34
C ASN A 287 -19.36 -13.59 2.64
N ALA A 288 -19.47 -14.50 1.67
CA ALA A 288 -20.69 -14.73 0.91
C ALA A 288 -21.58 -15.79 1.57
N TYR A 289 -22.83 -15.44 1.81
CA TYR A 289 -23.84 -16.31 2.40
C TYR A 289 -25.03 -16.49 1.46
N ASP A 290 -25.42 -17.75 1.25
CA ASP A 290 -26.68 -18.08 0.57
C ASP A 290 -27.84 -17.96 1.56
N GLU A 291 -28.50 -16.81 1.56
CA GLU A 291 -29.55 -16.45 2.50
C GLU A 291 -30.80 -17.37 2.46
N LEU A 292 -31.01 -18.02 1.33
CA LEU A 292 -32.14 -18.96 1.13
C LEU A 292 -31.72 -20.43 1.19
N GLY A 293 -30.41 -20.72 1.24
CA GLY A 293 -29.86 -22.08 1.30
C GLY A 293 -30.14 -22.93 0.05
N ASN A 294 -30.43 -22.30 -1.09
CA ASN A 294 -30.78 -22.98 -2.34
C ASN A 294 -29.97 -22.49 -3.56
N GLY A 295 -28.94 -21.67 -3.34
CA GLY A 295 -28.06 -21.14 -4.39
C GLY A 295 -28.65 -19.99 -5.20
N SER A 296 -29.78 -19.42 -4.78
CA SER A 296 -30.49 -18.39 -5.57
C SER A 296 -30.32 -16.97 -5.06
N TYR A 297 -29.89 -16.76 -3.82
CA TYR A 297 -29.75 -15.42 -3.24
C TYR A 297 -28.55 -15.33 -2.29
N TYR A 298 -27.51 -14.67 -2.75
CA TYR A 298 -26.31 -14.44 -1.98
C TYR A 298 -26.25 -12.99 -1.50
N LEU A 299 -25.80 -12.78 -0.26
CA LEU A 299 -25.31 -11.53 0.24
C LEU A 299 -23.83 -11.66 0.61
N LEU A 300 -23.03 -10.68 0.24
CA LEU A 300 -21.63 -10.57 0.60
C LEU A 300 -21.55 -9.57 1.74
N TYR A 301 -21.04 -10.02 2.89
CA TYR A 301 -21.01 -9.24 4.12
C TYR A 301 -19.69 -8.51 4.27
N SER A 302 -19.77 -7.22 4.65
CA SER A 302 -18.58 -6.41 4.86
C SER A 302 -17.83 -6.82 6.12
N PHE A 303 -16.49 -6.80 6.05
CA PHE A 303 -15.63 -6.76 7.23
C PHE A 303 -15.72 -5.39 7.90
N ASP A 304 -15.26 -5.27 9.16
CA ASP A 304 -15.47 -4.04 9.90
C ASP A 304 -14.69 -2.83 9.32
N TRP A 305 -13.43 -3.01 8.88
CA TRP A 305 -12.59 -1.95 8.30
C TRP A 305 -11.31 -2.52 7.66
N GLY A 306 -10.62 -1.70 6.86
CA GLY A 306 -9.25 -1.96 6.41
C GLY A 306 -9.14 -2.74 5.09
N TYR A 307 -10.20 -2.77 4.28
CA TYR A 307 -10.21 -3.45 2.97
C TYR A 307 -10.80 -2.54 1.89
N ALA A 308 -10.20 -2.55 0.71
CA ALA A 308 -10.76 -1.88 -0.46
C ALA A 308 -12.04 -2.60 -0.91
N ASP A 309 -12.97 -1.91 -1.53
CA ASP A 309 -14.23 -2.44 -2.08
C ASP A 309 -15.09 -3.25 -1.09
N ASN A 310 -14.94 -2.94 0.18
CA ASN A 310 -15.60 -3.63 1.29
C ASN A 310 -16.85 -2.87 1.78
N HIS A 311 -16.85 -1.56 1.66
CA HIS A 311 -17.93 -0.67 2.07
C HIS A 311 -18.32 0.29 0.94
N PRO A 312 -19.56 0.82 0.94
CA PRO A 312 -19.96 1.86 -0.01
C PRO A 312 -19.08 3.11 0.07
N ASN A 313 -18.84 3.75 -1.07
CA ASN A 313 -17.94 4.91 -1.22
C ASN A 313 -18.33 6.13 -0.37
N ASP A 314 -19.56 6.25 0.09
CA ASP A 314 -20.04 7.30 1.01
C ASP A 314 -19.76 7.00 2.48
N SER A 315 -19.25 5.82 2.81
CA SER A 315 -18.81 5.42 4.14
C SER A 315 -17.37 5.89 4.38
N THR A 316 -17.14 7.20 4.45
CA THR A 316 -15.83 7.88 4.34
C THR A 316 -14.72 7.23 5.17
N ASP A 317 -14.95 6.96 6.46
CA ASP A 317 -13.93 6.38 7.34
C ASP A 317 -13.65 4.91 7.02
N LEU A 318 -14.66 4.18 6.53
CA LEU A 318 -14.56 2.73 6.25
C LEU A 318 -13.90 2.41 4.91
N VAL A 319 -13.73 3.40 4.04
CA VAL A 319 -12.99 3.30 2.77
C VAL A 319 -11.62 3.97 2.86
N SER A 320 -11.23 4.45 4.07
CA SER A 320 -9.97 5.14 4.35
C SER A 320 -8.98 4.22 5.05
N PHE A 321 -7.69 4.48 4.81
CA PHE A 321 -6.56 3.64 5.24
C PHE A 321 -5.54 4.49 5.99
N ASP A 322 -4.97 3.89 7.03
CA ASP A 322 -3.92 4.43 7.88
C ASP A 322 -2.64 3.61 7.65
N ILE A 323 -1.55 4.27 7.26
CA ILE A 323 -0.26 3.61 7.01
C ILE A 323 0.29 2.98 8.31
N ASP A 324 -0.12 3.44 9.48
CA ASP A 324 0.25 2.83 10.77
C ASP A 324 -0.25 1.37 10.93
N TRP A 325 -1.14 0.89 10.04
CA TRP A 325 -1.58 -0.52 10.04
C TRP A 325 -0.57 -1.44 9.35
N ALA A 326 0.52 -0.91 8.81
CA ALA A 326 1.52 -1.67 8.09
C ALA A 326 2.16 -2.77 8.95
N VAL A 327 2.22 -3.98 8.41
CA VAL A 327 2.89 -5.13 9.00
C VAL A 327 3.84 -5.78 7.98
N ASP A 328 4.91 -6.39 8.50
CA ASP A 328 5.83 -7.19 7.69
C ASP A 328 5.28 -8.62 7.43
N ASN A 329 6.07 -9.43 6.75
CA ASN A 329 5.72 -10.82 6.43
C ASN A 329 5.58 -11.73 7.67
N GLU A 330 6.10 -11.33 8.81
CA GLU A 330 5.98 -11.99 10.10
C GLU A 330 4.80 -11.45 10.94
N GLY A 331 4.05 -10.46 10.39
CA GLY A 331 2.93 -9.81 11.06
C GLY A 331 3.36 -8.82 12.15
N GLN A 332 4.61 -8.38 12.14
CA GLN A 332 5.09 -7.37 13.07
C GLN A 332 4.82 -5.97 12.50
N ARG A 333 4.37 -5.05 13.35
CA ARG A 333 4.12 -3.66 12.94
C ARG A 333 5.40 -3.01 12.45
N VAL A 334 5.29 -2.31 11.33
CA VAL A 334 6.36 -1.53 10.70
C VAL A 334 5.94 -0.07 10.66
N TYR A 335 6.80 0.82 11.09
CA TYR A 335 6.59 2.25 10.90
C TYR A 335 7.17 2.69 9.55
N LEU A 336 6.31 3.22 8.69
CA LEU A 336 6.69 3.84 7.42
C LEU A 336 6.37 5.34 7.52
N PRO A 337 7.34 6.25 7.32
CA PRO A 337 7.07 7.69 7.40
C PRO A 337 6.25 8.22 6.21
N CYS A 338 6.30 7.51 5.10
CA CYS A 338 5.51 7.75 3.90
C CYS A 338 5.53 6.51 3.00
N VAL A 339 4.69 6.50 1.98
CA VAL A 339 4.66 5.45 0.95
C VAL A 339 4.55 6.06 -0.44
N ASP A 340 5.15 5.39 -1.43
CA ASP A 340 5.19 5.82 -2.83
C ASP A 340 4.29 4.95 -3.72
N PHE A 341 4.10 3.69 -3.32
CA PHE A 341 3.33 2.71 -4.07
C PHE A 341 2.26 2.06 -3.19
N ILE A 342 1.09 1.87 -3.77
CA ILE A 342 -0.04 1.17 -3.18
C ILE A 342 -0.43 0.03 -4.12
N ARG A 343 -0.60 -1.16 -3.58
CA ARG A 343 -1.14 -2.32 -4.29
C ARG A 343 -2.43 -2.76 -3.65
N VAL A 344 -3.41 -3.07 -4.48
CA VAL A 344 -4.66 -3.71 -4.05
C VAL A 344 -4.79 -5.04 -4.77
N TYR A 345 -5.13 -6.09 -4.04
CA TYR A 345 -5.45 -7.39 -4.63
C TYR A 345 -6.71 -8.00 -4.04
N THR A 346 -7.43 -8.79 -4.85
CA THR A 346 -8.64 -9.50 -4.39
C THR A 346 -8.30 -10.48 -3.27
N ALA A 347 -8.98 -10.34 -2.13
CA ALA A 347 -8.67 -11.04 -0.89
C ALA A 347 -9.40 -12.37 -0.71
N GLU A 348 -10.33 -12.72 -1.60
CA GLU A 348 -11.19 -13.88 -1.45
C GLU A 348 -11.10 -14.84 -2.65
N ASN A 349 -11.26 -16.15 -2.38
CA ASN A 349 -11.37 -17.20 -3.38
C ASN A 349 -12.72 -17.88 -3.22
N GLN A 350 -13.78 -17.26 -3.75
CA GLN A 350 -15.14 -17.72 -3.61
C GLN A 350 -15.96 -17.61 -4.90
N VAL A 351 -17.02 -18.39 -4.99
CA VAL A 351 -17.98 -18.38 -6.09
C VAL A 351 -19.40 -18.36 -5.51
N CYS A 352 -20.18 -17.38 -5.91
CA CYS A 352 -21.52 -17.09 -5.39
C CYS A 352 -22.62 -17.59 -6.33
N GLY A 353 -22.70 -18.89 -6.52
CA GLY A 353 -23.74 -19.53 -7.35
C GLY A 353 -23.81 -18.94 -8.76
N TRP A 354 -24.97 -18.39 -9.14
CA TRP A 354 -25.20 -17.80 -10.46
C TRP A 354 -24.53 -16.41 -10.65
N LEU A 355 -24.15 -15.73 -9.55
CA LEU A 355 -23.41 -14.46 -9.64
C LEU A 355 -21.98 -14.67 -10.18
N GLY A 356 -21.40 -15.86 -10.03
CA GLY A 356 -20.04 -16.16 -10.46
C GLY A 356 -19.01 -15.98 -9.34
N GLU A 357 -17.75 -15.84 -9.73
CA GLU A 357 -16.69 -15.51 -8.79
C GLU A 357 -16.82 -14.05 -8.31
N THR A 358 -16.29 -13.79 -7.13
CA THR A 358 -16.18 -12.43 -6.58
C THR A 358 -14.84 -11.82 -6.95
N SER A 359 -14.85 -10.54 -7.32
CA SER A 359 -13.66 -9.79 -7.70
C SER A 359 -13.70 -8.41 -7.07
N THR A 360 -12.56 -7.96 -6.55
CA THR A 360 -12.41 -6.58 -6.09
C THR A 360 -12.38 -5.64 -7.27
N GLU A 361 -13.17 -4.58 -7.25
CA GLU A 361 -13.16 -3.51 -8.24
C GLU A 361 -12.60 -2.21 -7.66
N ILE A 362 -11.76 -1.54 -8.46
CA ILE A 362 -11.17 -0.25 -8.08
C ILE A 362 -11.65 0.83 -9.03
N LYS A 363 -12.11 1.93 -8.43
CA LYS A 363 -12.61 3.11 -9.14
C LYS A 363 -11.65 4.29 -9.04
N ARG A 364 -11.08 4.53 -7.85
CA ARG A 364 -10.24 5.70 -7.56
C ARG A 364 -9.50 5.50 -6.25
N ALA A 365 -8.39 6.21 -6.07
CA ALA A 365 -7.83 6.48 -4.76
C ALA A 365 -7.49 7.98 -4.62
N GLU A 366 -7.49 8.46 -3.39
CA GLU A 366 -7.24 9.86 -3.06
C GLU A 366 -6.34 9.97 -1.83
N ASP A 367 -5.29 10.79 -1.90
CA ASP A 367 -4.54 11.25 -0.73
C ASP A 367 -5.42 12.20 0.10
N LEU A 368 -5.49 12.00 1.39
CA LEU A 368 -6.33 12.79 2.30
C LEU A 368 -5.64 14.04 2.84
N HIS A 369 -4.35 14.21 2.57
CA HIS A 369 -3.54 15.36 3.01
C HIS A 369 -3.48 16.48 1.97
N ILE A 370 -4.04 16.27 0.77
CA ILE A 370 -4.17 17.28 -0.28
C ILE A 370 -5.61 17.80 -0.30
N GLU A 371 -5.79 19.10 -0.06
CA GLU A 371 -7.07 19.78 -0.19
C GLU A 371 -7.49 19.91 -1.68
N GLU A 372 -8.81 20.07 -1.92
CA GLU A 372 -9.35 20.28 -3.28
C GLU A 372 -8.99 21.64 -3.86
#